data_2e12ccc532991a5faf67ebab216a3545
#
_entry.id   2e12ccc532991a5faf67ebab216a3545
#
_cell.length_a   1.000
_cell.length_b   1.000
_cell.length_c   1.000
_cell.angle_alpha   90.00
_cell.angle_beta   90.00
_cell.angle_gamma   90.00
#
_symmetry.space_group_name_H-M   'P 1'
#
loop_
_entity.id
_entity.type
_entity.pdbx_description
1 polymer ?
#
loop_
_entity_poly.entity_id
_entity_poly.type
_entity_poly.pdbx_seq_one_letter_code
_entity_poly.pdbx_strand_id
1 'polypeptide(L)'
;MEFLIGVIAVVFVLVSVFLTLMARFAVRPKVHTLEYELNYIKQHDFMQGESLEIENEHTVTTFDGHELWVGFVPGDPENKHYIVLSHGYTSTRYGMYKYAVLWRKLGYNCVIYDNRGHGANKPATITFGVRESHDLMAVIEDTYERYGRDIRIGLHGESMGAGLQLMALEHKPKIDFIINDCGYSEILPVLRWKVQDGFHLPGWLADWAMPYGKLFFGYSFSEVRPIDRLKENEIPICFVHGTSDTFTAHWHSEKMYEVNKGYKELHLYDGVDHAECIVNDPERYLKMMQAFVEKVYTKEA
;
A
#
# COMPACT_ATOMS: atom_id res chain seq x y z
N MET A 1 -7.66 37.39 36.32
CA MET A 1 -6.51 36.68 35.78
C MET A 1 -6.69 35.16 35.87
N GLU A 2 -6.99 34.63 37.04
CA GLU A 2 -7.20 33.17 37.26
C GLU A 2 -8.33 32.57 36.42
N PHE A 3 -9.47 33.24 36.29
CA PHE A 3 -10.57 32.81 35.43
C PHE A 3 -10.15 32.66 33.95
N LEU A 4 -9.41 33.65 33.43
CA LEU A 4 -8.91 33.60 32.04
C LEU A 4 -7.91 32.46 31.83
N ILE A 5 -7.01 32.24 32.81
CA ILE A 5 -6.07 31.11 32.79
C ILE A 5 -6.83 29.78 32.80
N GLY A 6 -7.88 29.67 33.62
CA GLY A 6 -8.73 28.47 33.66
C GLY A 6 -9.41 28.20 32.31
N VAL A 7 -9.96 29.23 31.66
CA VAL A 7 -10.59 29.09 30.33
C VAL A 7 -9.58 28.66 29.29
N ILE A 8 -8.39 29.28 29.25
CA ILE A 8 -7.32 28.91 28.31
C ILE A 8 -6.89 27.44 28.51
N ALA A 9 -6.73 27.02 29.77
CA ALA A 9 -6.36 25.64 30.09
C ALA A 9 -7.43 24.64 29.60
N VAL A 10 -8.71 24.93 29.80
CA VAL A 10 -9.80 24.08 29.30
C VAL A 10 -9.81 24.00 27.78
N VAL A 11 -9.69 25.13 27.08
CA VAL A 11 -9.62 25.19 25.62
C VAL A 11 -8.42 24.39 25.12
N PHE A 12 -7.25 24.55 25.73
CA PHE A 12 -6.06 23.77 25.34
C PHE A 12 -6.27 22.26 25.48
N VAL A 13 -6.88 21.81 26.59
CA VAL A 13 -7.19 20.39 26.80
C VAL A 13 -8.17 19.89 25.74
N LEU A 14 -9.24 20.62 25.45
CA LEU A 14 -10.22 20.20 24.44
C LEU A 14 -9.60 20.11 23.05
N VAL A 15 -8.78 21.07 22.65
CA VAL A 15 -8.04 21.04 21.37
C VAL A 15 -7.08 19.85 21.33
N SER A 16 -6.34 19.61 22.41
CA SER A 16 -5.40 18.47 22.49
C SER A 16 -6.12 17.14 22.38
N VAL A 17 -7.26 16.96 23.04
CA VAL A 17 -8.10 15.77 22.93
C VAL A 17 -8.59 15.61 21.49
N PHE A 18 -9.10 16.66 20.87
CA PHE A 18 -9.58 16.64 19.50
C PHE A 18 -8.47 16.21 18.50
N LEU A 19 -7.28 16.81 18.58
CA LEU A 19 -6.14 16.47 17.71
C LEU A 19 -5.64 15.04 17.95
N THR A 20 -5.67 14.57 19.21
CA THR A 20 -5.36 13.18 19.54
C THR A 20 -6.36 12.20 18.90
N LEU A 21 -7.64 12.52 18.94
CA LEU A 21 -8.68 11.71 18.31
C LEU A 21 -8.55 11.70 16.79
N MET A 22 -8.20 12.83 16.17
CA MET A 22 -7.91 12.88 14.72
C MET A 22 -6.72 11.98 14.37
N ALA A 23 -5.60 12.10 15.11
CA ALA A 23 -4.43 11.23 14.88
C ALA A 23 -4.80 9.75 15.07
N ARG A 24 -5.57 9.42 16.13
CA ARG A 24 -6.04 8.05 16.36
C ARG A 24 -6.90 7.53 15.21
N PHE A 25 -7.80 8.35 14.68
CA PHE A 25 -8.67 7.94 13.56
C PHE A 25 -7.86 7.54 12.33
N ALA A 26 -6.78 8.27 12.02
CA ALA A 26 -5.90 7.95 10.91
C ALA A 26 -5.17 6.60 11.11
N VAL A 27 -4.68 6.33 12.34
CA VAL A 27 -3.84 5.15 12.60
C VAL A 27 -4.59 3.92 13.12
N ARG A 28 -5.88 4.06 13.44
CA ARG A 28 -6.78 2.99 13.88
C ARG A 28 -8.16 3.16 13.26
N PRO A 29 -8.24 3.07 11.93
CA PRO A 29 -9.52 3.18 11.22
C PRO A 29 -10.40 1.96 11.51
N LYS A 30 -11.66 2.07 11.12
CA LYS A 30 -12.50 0.90 10.90
C LYS A 30 -12.05 0.24 9.60
N VAL A 31 -11.44 -0.93 9.68
CA VAL A 31 -11.04 -1.73 8.52
C VAL A 31 -12.20 -2.58 8.03
N HIS A 32 -12.18 -2.94 6.74
CA HIS A 32 -13.15 -3.85 6.16
C HIS A 32 -13.00 -5.24 6.78
N THR A 33 -14.12 -5.95 6.92
CA THR A 33 -14.07 -7.37 7.26
C THR A 33 -13.74 -8.18 6.01
N LEU A 34 -13.14 -9.35 6.19
CA LEU A 34 -12.85 -10.27 5.08
C LEU A 34 -14.12 -10.62 4.29
N GLU A 35 -15.23 -10.85 4.99
CA GLU A 35 -16.51 -11.17 4.38
C GLU A 35 -17.06 -10.00 3.54
N TYR A 36 -17.00 -8.78 4.07
CA TYR A 36 -17.42 -7.59 3.34
C TYR A 36 -16.64 -7.43 2.04
N GLU A 37 -15.30 -7.52 2.11
CA GLU A 37 -14.44 -7.31 0.95
C GLU A 37 -14.62 -8.40 -0.10
N LEU A 38 -14.68 -9.66 0.32
CA LEU A 38 -14.92 -10.78 -0.59
C LEU A 38 -16.27 -10.65 -1.31
N ASN A 39 -17.33 -10.24 -0.59
CA ASN A 39 -18.63 -10.01 -1.18
C ASN A 39 -18.62 -8.82 -2.15
N TYR A 40 -17.91 -7.74 -1.80
CA TYR A 40 -17.74 -6.57 -2.65
C TYR A 40 -17.07 -6.93 -3.98
N ILE A 41 -15.96 -7.68 -3.93
CA ILE A 41 -15.22 -8.13 -5.11
C ILE A 41 -16.07 -9.03 -6.01
N LYS A 42 -16.83 -9.96 -5.42
CA LYS A 42 -17.75 -10.85 -6.17
C LYS A 42 -18.88 -10.09 -6.82
N GLN A 43 -19.50 -9.14 -6.12
CA GLN A 43 -20.61 -8.34 -6.65
C GLN A 43 -20.23 -7.46 -7.84
N HIS A 44 -18.97 -7.02 -7.90
CA HIS A 44 -18.45 -6.16 -8.96
C HIS A 44 -17.65 -6.94 -10.03
N ASP A 45 -17.67 -8.28 -9.94
CA ASP A 45 -16.91 -9.17 -10.84
C ASP A 45 -15.44 -8.80 -11.04
N PHE A 46 -14.80 -8.29 -9.98
CA PHE A 46 -13.39 -7.91 -10.03
C PHE A 46 -12.45 -9.10 -10.24
N MET A 47 -12.97 -10.32 -10.08
CA MET A 47 -12.24 -11.55 -10.39
C MET A 47 -12.47 -12.02 -11.84
N GLN A 48 -13.25 -11.31 -12.66
CA GLN A 48 -13.49 -11.63 -14.06
C GLN A 48 -14.03 -13.07 -14.26
N GLY A 49 -14.94 -13.50 -13.39
CA GLY A 49 -15.51 -14.84 -13.40
C GLY A 49 -14.59 -15.96 -12.87
N GLU A 50 -13.35 -15.66 -12.51
CA GLU A 50 -12.43 -16.65 -11.94
C GLU A 50 -12.67 -16.85 -10.43
N SER A 51 -12.40 -18.08 -9.95
CA SER A 51 -12.25 -18.36 -8.51
C SER A 51 -10.76 -18.43 -8.18
N LEU A 52 -10.36 -17.77 -7.10
CA LEU A 52 -9.01 -17.89 -6.57
C LEU A 52 -9.04 -18.78 -5.33
N GLU A 53 -8.29 -19.86 -5.37
CA GLU A 53 -8.04 -20.71 -4.21
C GLU A 53 -6.77 -20.23 -3.52
N ILE A 54 -6.84 -20.08 -2.20
CA ILE A 54 -5.67 -19.76 -1.39
C ILE A 54 -5.13 -21.05 -0.81
N GLU A 55 -3.87 -21.28 -1.05
CA GLU A 55 -3.13 -22.43 -0.53
C GLU A 55 -2.08 -21.95 0.50
N ASN A 56 -1.54 -22.91 1.25
CA ASN A 56 -0.42 -22.68 2.17
C ASN A 56 -0.64 -21.48 3.11
N GLU A 57 -1.86 -21.34 3.66
CA GLU A 57 -2.16 -20.31 4.64
C GLU A 57 -1.34 -20.51 5.92
N HIS A 58 -0.66 -19.45 6.35
CA HIS A 58 0.18 -19.47 7.54
C HIS A 58 0.35 -18.07 8.13
N THR A 59 1.08 -17.98 9.23
CA THR A 59 1.46 -16.70 9.82
C THR A 59 2.97 -16.47 9.69
N VAL A 60 3.33 -15.22 9.41
CA VAL A 60 4.70 -14.73 9.41
C VAL A 60 4.90 -13.80 10.59
N THR A 61 5.90 -14.08 11.42
CA THR A 61 6.25 -13.23 12.56
C THR A 61 7.18 -12.11 12.09
N THR A 62 6.80 -10.88 12.38
CA THR A 62 7.57 -9.70 11.99
C THR A 62 8.61 -9.28 13.04
N PHE A 63 9.40 -8.24 12.75
CA PHE A 63 10.53 -7.75 13.55
C PHE A 63 10.17 -7.39 15.00
N ASP A 64 8.90 -7.03 15.28
CA ASP A 64 8.40 -6.64 16.60
C ASP A 64 7.47 -7.70 17.23
N GLY A 65 7.46 -8.92 16.67
CA GLY A 65 6.64 -10.03 17.16
C GLY A 65 5.17 -9.96 16.73
N HIS A 66 4.81 -9.05 15.83
CA HIS A 66 3.47 -9.04 15.24
C HIS A 66 3.35 -10.20 14.23
N GLU A 67 2.20 -10.84 14.20
CA GLU A 67 1.91 -11.95 13.29
C GLU A 67 1.07 -11.44 12.11
N LEU A 68 1.50 -11.75 10.89
CA LEU A 68 0.77 -11.47 9.66
C LEU A 68 0.23 -12.74 9.06
N TRP A 69 -1.02 -12.72 8.68
CA TRP A 69 -1.60 -13.77 7.85
C TRP A 69 -1.07 -13.65 6.42
N VAL A 70 -0.57 -14.74 5.88
CA VAL A 70 -0.04 -14.88 4.52
C VAL A 70 -0.67 -16.07 3.85
N GLY A 71 -0.97 -15.97 2.56
CA GLY A 71 -1.48 -17.06 1.74
C GLY A 71 -0.89 -17.02 0.34
N PHE A 72 -0.95 -18.17 -0.32
CA PHE A 72 -0.43 -18.39 -1.64
C PHE A 72 -1.58 -18.64 -2.63
N VAL A 73 -1.54 -17.95 -3.75
CA VAL A 73 -2.45 -18.17 -4.88
C VAL A 73 -1.63 -18.71 -6.05
N PRO A 74 -1.77 -20.00 -6.39
CA PRO A 74 -0.91 -20.65 -7.39
C PRO A 74 -1.14 -20.10 -8.79
N GLY A 75 -0.06 -19.87 -9.52
CA GLY A 75 0.00 -19.58 -10.93
C GLY A 75 0.41 -20.83 -11.74
N ASP A 76 1.39 -20.67 -12.63
CA ASP A 76 2.01 -21.80 -13.34
C ASP A 76 3.03 -22.47 -12.41
N PRO A 77 2.87 -23.77 -12.09
CA PRO A 77 3.76 -24.50 -11.18
C PRO A 77 5.21 -24.60 -11.67
N GLU A 78 5.44 -24.50 -12.97
CA GLU A 78 6.80 -24.52 -13.55
C GLU A 78 7.45 -23.13 -13.52
N ASN A 79 6.68 -22.07 -13.23
CA ASN A 79 7.16 -20.69 -13.22
C ASN A 79 7.78 -20.33 -11.86
N LYS A 80 9.01 -19.83 -11.89
CA LYS A 80 9.73 -19.36 -10.71
C LYS A 80 9.51 -17.87 -10.41
N HIS A 81 8.57 -17.22 -11.08
CA HIS A 81 8.23 -15.83 -10.85
C HIS A 81 7.09 -15.72 -9.83
N TYR A 82 7.34 -14.91 -8.81
CA TYR A 82 6.43 -14.63 -7.71
C TYR A 82 6.11 -13.15 -7.66
N ILE A 83 4.91 -12.84 -7.22
CA ILE A 83 4.49 -11.46 -6.96
C ILE A 83 3.93 -11.35 -5.55
N VAL A 84 4.47 -10.43 -4.75
CA VAL A 84 3.93 -10.11 -3.43
C VAL A 84 2.97 -8.92 -3.57
N LEU A 85 1.72 -9.12 -3.16
CA LEU A 85 0.62 -8.19 -3.35
C LEU A 85 0.28 -7.48 -2.04
N SER A 86 0.41 -6.15 -2.01
CA SER A 86 0.17 -5.32 -0.82
C SER A 86 -1.08 -4.46 -0.99
N HIS A 87 -2.10 -4.68 -0.14
CA HIS A 87 -3.40 -3.99 -0.23
C HIS A 87 -3.38 -2.55 0.31
N GLY A 88 -4.42 -1.78 -0.07
CA GLY A 88 -4.63 -0.40 0.34
C GLY A 88 -5.10 -0.24 1.80
N TYR A 89 -5.18 1.03 2.23
CA TYR A 89 -5.69 1.42 3.55
C TYR A 89 -7.15 0.99 3.72
N THR A 90 -7.47 0.41 4.87
CA THR A 90 -8.75 -0.18 5.26
C THR A 90 -9.18 -1.44 4.49
N SER A 91 -8.51 -1.83 3.42
CA SER A 91 -8.75 -3.03 2.64
C SER A 91 -8.19 -4.30 3.32
N THR A 92 -8.26 -5.43 2.67
CA THR A 92 -7.72 -6.72 3.11
C THR A 92 -7.02 -7.42 1.94
N ARG A 93 -6.40 -8.58 2.18
CA ARG A 93 -5.85 -9.44 1.11
C ARG A 93 -6.79 -9.67 -0.06
N TYR A 94 -8.10 -9.69 0.19
CA TYR A 94 -9.09 -9.91 -0.87
C TYR A 94 -9.18 -8.74 -1.86
N GLY A 95 -8.89 -7.50 -1.44
CA GLY A 95 -8.77 -6.37 -2.36
C GLY A 95 -7.71 -6.57 -3.45
N MET A 96 -6.73 -7.45 -3.21
CA MET A 96 -5.67 -7.77 -4.18
C MET A 96 -6.06 -8.88 -5.16
N TYR A 97 -7.22 -9.50 -5.05
CA TYR A 97 -7.64 -10.58 -5.96
C TYR A 97 -7.77 -10.12 -7.41
N LYS A 98 -8.23 -8.89 -7.65
CA LYS A 98 -8.29 -8.31 -8.99
C LYS A 98 -6.92 -8.29 -9.69
N TYR A 99 -5.85 -8.05 -8.95
CA TYR A 99 -4.47 -8.10 -9.44
C TYR A 99 -3.97 -9.53 -9.57
N ALA A 100 -4.26 -10.39 -8.60
CA ALA A 100 -3.85 -11.79 -8.61
C ALA A 100 -4.39 -12.53 -9.85
N VAL A 101 -5.64 -12.25 -10.29
CA VAL A 101 -6.21 -12.76 -11.53
C VAL A 101 -5.32 -12.43 -12.74
N LEU A 102 -4.89 -11.18 -12.88
CA LEU A 102 -4.06 -10.75 -14.00
C LEU A 102 -2.65 -11.34 -13.92
N TRP A 103 -2.05 -11.40 -12.73
CA TRP A 103 -0.74 -12.01 -12.55
C TRP A 103 -0.74 -13.51 -12.87
N ARG A 104 -1.81 -14.23 -12.51
CA ARG A 104 -1.98 -15.64 -12.89
C ARG A 104 -2.08 -15.83 -14.41
N LYS A 105 -2.77 -14.92 -15.12
CA LYS A 105 -2.80 -14.93 -16.60
C LYS A 105 -1.41 -14.77 -17.22
N LEU A 106 -0.47 -14.12 -16.51
CA LEU A 106 0.93 -14.02 -16.88
C LEU A 106 1.79 -15.18 -16.34
N GLY A 107 1.19 -16.18 -15.69
CA GLY A 107 1.86 -17.35 -15.13
C GLY A 107 2.52 -17.14 -13.78
N TYR A 108 2.37 -15.97 -13.14
CA TYR A 108 2.99 -15.68 -11.84
C TYR A 108 2.30 -16.39 -10.70
N ASN A 109 3.10 -16.80 -9.72
CA ASN A 109 2.65 -17.24 -8.41
C ASN A 109 2.43 -16.01 -7.52
N CYS A 110 1.27 -15.91 -6.83
CA CYS A 110 0.96 -14.73 -6.05
C CYS A 110 1.02 -15.02 -4.55
N VAL A 111 1.71 -14.17 -3.82
CA VAL A 111 1.70 -14.13 -2.36
C VAL A 111 0.84 -12.96 -1.92
N ILE A 112 -0.24 -13.24 -1.20
CA ILE A 112 -1.15 -12.25 -0.64
C ILE A 112 -1.05 -12.26 0.89
N TYR A 113 -1.18 -11.12 1.51
CA TYR A 113 -1.14 -11.03 2.97
C TYR A 113 -2.02 -9.88 3.46
N ASP A 114 -2.42 -9.95 4.72
CA ASP A 114 -3.05 -8.82 5.38
C ASP A 114 -1.96 -7.93 6.01
N ASN A 115 -1.99 -6.63 5.74
CA ASN A 115 -1.13 -5.66 6.42
C ASN A 115 -1.43 -5.65 7.93
N ARG A 116 -0.47 -5.21 8.78
CA ARG A 116 -0.72 -5.10 10.22
C ARG A 116 -1.99 -4.34 10.53
N GLY A 117 -2.78 -4.84 11.49
CA GLY A 117 -4.05 -4.23 11.90
C GLY A 117 -5.20 -4.38 10.91
N HIS A 118 -5.03 -5.15 9.82
CA HIS A 118 -6.06 -5.42 8.81
C HIS A 118 -6.43 -6.90 8.75
N GLY A 119 -7.54 -7.19 8.09
CA GLY A 119 -8.00 -8.55 7.77
C GLY A 119 -8.09 -9.48 8.98
N ALA A 120 -7.36 -10.60 8.94
CA ALA A 120 -7.30 -11.59 10.02
C ALA A 120 -6.29 -11.25 11.12
N ASN A 121 -5.46 -10.22 10.93
CA ASN A 121 -4.40 -9.86 11.87
C ASN A 121 -4.94 -9.21 13.14
N LYS A 122 -4.19 -9.33 14.24
CA LYS A 122 -4.51 -8.63 15.49
C LYS A 122 -4.54 -7.10 15.25
N PRO A 123 -5.43 -6.36 15.97
CA PRO A 123 -5.45 -4.92 15.90
C PRO A 123 -4.07 -4.30 16.19
N ALA A 124 -3.63 -3.41 15.32
CA ALA A 124 -2.38 -2.69 15.46
C ALA A 124 -2.50 -1.24 14.99
N THR A 125 -1.52 -0.43 15.33
CA THR A 125 -1.40 0.94 14.82
C THR A 125 -0.85 0.89 13.39
N ILE A 126 -1.58 1.46 12.44
CA ILE A 126 -1.16 1.61 11.04
C ILE A 126 -0.20 2.79 10.95
N THR A 127 0.94 2.59 10.30
CA THR A 127 2.02 3.58 10.22
C THR A 127 2.35 4.02 8.79
N PHE A 128 1.49 3.65 7.82
CA PHE A 128 1.58 4.04 6.40
C PHE A 128 2.93 3.73 5.73
N GLY A 129 3.60 2.66 6.18
CA GLY A 129 4.87 2.21 5.61
C GLY A 129 6.06 2.25 6.57
N VAL A 130 5.97 2.89 7.74
CA VAL A 130 7.10 2.90 8.70
C VAL A 130 7.36 1.50 9.27
N ARG A 131 6.34 0.84 9.81
CA ARG A 131 6.43 -0.55 10.29
C ARG A 131 6.09 -1.56 9.20
N GLU A 132 5.12 -1.21 8.36
CA GLU A 132 4.66 -2.09 7.27
C GLU A 132 5.77 -2.40 6.25
N SER A 133 6.77 -1.52 6.09
CA SER A 133 7.94 -1.81 5.27
C SER A 133 8.79 -2.97 5.83
N HIS A 134 8.98 -3.01 7.15
CA HIS A 134 9.63 -4.14 7.81
C HIS A 134 8.80 -5.42 7.75
N ASP A 135 7.47 -5.29 7.84
CA ASP A 135 6.55 -6.42 7.68
C ASP A 135 6.67 -7.04 6.28
N LEU A 136 6.70 -6.19 5.25
CA LEU A 136 6.89 -6.64 3.87
C LEU A 136 8.24 -7.36 3.72
N MET A 137 9.31 -6.89 4.37
CA MET A 137 10.60 -7.61 4.35
C MET A 137 10.47 -9.03 4.93
N ALA A 138 9.70 -9.20 6.01
CA ALA A 138 9.45 -10.53 6.57
C ALA A 138 8.65 -11.43 5.61
N VAL A 139 7.66 -10.88 4.89
CA VAL A 139 6.90 -11.63 3.87
C VAL A 139 7.78 -12.01 2.67
N ILE A 140 8.66 -11.12 2.21
CA ILE A 140 9.61 -11.41 1.13
C ILE A 140 10.57 -12.53 1.54
N GLU A 141 11.11 -12.47 2.76
CA GLU A 141 12.04 -13.49 3.25
C GLU A 141 11.33 -14.85 3.43
N ASP A 142 10.13 -14.89 4.02
CA ASP A 142 9.31 -16.10 4.11
C ASP A 142 9.02 -16.70 2.73
N THR A 143 8.76 -15.86 1.72
CA THR A 143 8.55 -16.31 0.34
C THR A 143 9.80 -17.02 -0.19
N TYR A 144 10.99 -16.45 0.02
CA TYR A 144 12.26 -17.11 -0.36
C TYR A 144 12.51 -18.40 0.42
N GLU A 145 12.18 -18.45 1.71
CA GLU A 145 12.39 -19.65 2.54
C GLU A 145 11.49 -20.80 2.12
N ARG A 146 10.25 -20.51 1.73
CA ARG A 146 9.26 -21.53 1.33
C ARG A 146 9.45 -22.05 -0.08
N TYR A 147 9.74 -21.16 -1.02
CA TYR A 147 9.70 -21.48 -2.44
C TYR A 147 11.08 -21.54 -3.11
N GLY A 148 12.13 -21.23 -2.34
CA GLY A 148 13.53 -21.35 -2.78
C GLY A 148 14.19 -20.01 -3.09
N ARG A 149 15.53 -19.99 -3.00
CA ARG A 149 16.33 -18.78 -3.22
C ARG A 149 16.57 -18.45 -4.70
N ASP A 150 16.18 -19.34 -5.60
CA ASP A 150 16.30 -19.22 -7.06
C ASP A 150 15.02 -18.71 -7.75
N ILE A 151 14.02 -18.32 -6.95
CA ILE A 151 12.82 -17.65 -7.46
C ILE A 151 13.09 -16.16 -7.72
N ARG A 152 12.23 -15.54 -8.53
CA ARG A 152 12.22 -14.12 -8.88
C ARG A 152 11.00 -13.48 -8.22
N ILE A 153 11.18 -12.38 -7.51
CA ILE A 153 10.09 -11.71 -6.79
C ILE A 153 9.90 -10.29 -7.32
N GLY A 154 8.69 -10.01 -7.80
CA GLY A 154 8.19 -8.65 -8.01
C GLY A 154 7.26 -8.21 -6.87
N LEU A 155 7.03 -6.91 -6.73
CA LEU A 155 6.04 -6.35 -5.83
C LEU A 155 4.95 -5.63 -6.62
N HIS A 156 3.71 -5.71 -6.14
CA HIS A 156 2.61 -4.91 -6.67
C HIS A 156 1.77 -4.40 -5.50
N GLY A 157 1.69 -3.10 -5.36
CA GLY A 157 0.96 -2.45 -4.28
C GLY A 157 -0.08 -1.48 -4.77
N GLU A 158 -1.20 -1.43 -4.06
CA GLU A 158 -2.27 -0.48 -4.28
C GLU A 158 -2.29 0.57 -3.16
N SER A 159 -2.31 1.86 -3.49
CA SER A 159 -2.51 2.95 -2.54
C SER A 159 -1.51 2.90 -1.35
N MET A 160 -1.97 2.62 -0.13
CA MET A 160 -1.07 2.41 1.02
C MET A 160 -0.09 1.26 0.76
N GLY A 161 -0.53 0.17 0.09
CA GLY A 161 0.33 -0.93 -0.31
C GLY A 161 1.45 -0.50 -1.24
N ALA A 162 1.16 0.40 -2.19
CA ALA A 162 2.15 1.00 -3.07
C ALA A 162 3.15 1.88 -2.30
N GLY A 163 2.66 2.69 -1.35
CA GLY A 163 3.50 3.54 -0.51
C GLY A 163 4.46 2.74 0.38
N LEU A 164 3.96 1.70 1.06
CA LEU A 164 4.79 0.87 1.95
C LEU A 164 5.87 0.08 1.19
N GLN A 165 5.60 -0.36 -0.06
CA GLN A 165 6.60 -1.01 -0.91
C GLN A 165 7.76 -0.09 -1.25
N LEU A 166 7.49 1.18 -1.54
CA LEU A 166 8.55 2.17 -1.75
C LEU A 166 9.30 2.50 -0.45
N MET A 167 8.61 2.53 0.69
CA MET A 167 9.30 2.67 1.98
C MET A 167 10.25 1.49 2.27
N ALA A 168 9.90 0.27 1.82
CA ALA A 168 10.75 -0.91 1.99
C ALA A 168 12.06 -0.85 1.21
N LEU A 169 12.22 0.01 0.21
CA LEU A 169 13.46 0.19 -0.55
C LEU A 169 14.65 0.58 0.35
N GLU A 170 14.40 1.23 1.50
CA GLU A 170 15.47 1.55 2.44
C GLU A 170 16.14 0.30 3.04
N HIS A 171 15.41 -0.83 3.07
CA HIS A 171 15.89 -2.12 3.57
C HIS A 171 16.58 -2.96 2.48
N LYS A 172 16.68 -2.42 1.26
CA LYS A 172 17.31 -3.09 0.10
C LYS A 172 16.74 -4.49 -0.17
N PRO A 173 15.41 -4.61 -0.40
CA PRO A 173 14.79 -5.89 -0.67
C PRO A 173 15.41 -6.55 -1.92
N LYS A 174 15.57 -7.87 -1.89
CA LYS A 174 15.96 -8.63 -3.07
C LYS A 174 14.71 -8.86 -3.92
N ILE A 175 14.44 -7.95 -4.84
CA ILE A 175 13.28 -7.97 -5.75
C ILE A 175 13.69 -7.47 -7.12
N ASP A 176 12.92 -7.83 -8.15
CA ASP A 176 13.23 -7.49 -9.54
C ASP A 176 12.56 -6.21 -10.00
N PHE A 177 11.35 -5.92 -9.52
CA PHE A 177 10.59 -4.73 -9.90
C PHE A 177 9.45 -4.40 -8.91
N ILE A 178 8.87 -3.22 -9.09
CA ILE A 178 7.66 -2.78 -8.38
C ILE A 178 6.63 -2.26 -9.38
N ILE A 179 5.35 -2.65 -9.21
CA ILE A 179 4.21 -1.92 -9.79
C ILE A 179 3.55 -1.13 -8.66
N ASN A 180 3.53 0.19 -8.81
CA ASN A 180 3.03 1.15 -7.85
C ASN A 180 1.72 1.74 -8.37
N ASP A 181 0.58 1.20 -7.92
CA ASP A 181 -0.74 1.65 -8.34
C ASP A 181 -1.31 2.66 -7.34
N CYS A 182 -1.63 3.85 -7.80
CA CYS A 182 -2.18 5.00 -7.08
C CYS A 182 -1.49 5.30 -5.72
N GLY A 183 -0.17 5.08 -5.66
CA GLY A 183 0.64 5.37 -4.47
C GLY A 183 0.84 6.87 -4.22
N TYR A 184 1.37 7.20 -3.05
CA TYR A 184 1.66 8.58 -2.66
C TYR A 184 3.17 8.82 -2.51
N SER A 185 3.61 10.01 -2.87
CA SER A 185 5.00 10.47 -2.69
C SER A 185 5.31 10.79 -1.22
N GLU A 186 4.32 11.27 -0.49
CA GLU A 186 4.34 11.59 0.94
C GLU A 186 2.91 11.55 1.48
N ILE A 187 2.74 11.11 2.75
CA ILE A 187 1.40 10.87 3.31
C ILE A 187 0.69 12.15 3.73
N LEU A 188 1.40 13.20 4.10
CA LEU A 188 0.79 14.40 4.69
C LEU A 188 -0.22 15.11 3.77
N PRO A 189 0.04 15.32 2.47
CA PRO A 189 -0.97 15.85 1.54
C PRO A 189 -2.24 14.99 1.50
N VAL A 190 -2.12 13.67 1.56
CA VAL A 190 -3.26 12.74 1.57
C VAL A 190 -4.09 12.92 2.86
N LEU A 191 -3.42 13.05 4.01
CA LEU A 191 -4.09 13.31 5.29
C LEU A 191 -4.78 14.68 5.32
N ARG A 192 -4.15 15.73 4.75
CA ARG A 192 -4.75 17.06 4.61
C ARG A 192 -6.01 17.00 3.76
N TRP A 193 -5.94 16.29 2.63
CA TRP A 193 -7.11 16.09 1.77
C TRP A 193 -8.21 15.35 2.53
N LYS A 194 -7.88 14.28 3.26
CA LYS A 194 -8.86 13.52 4.06
C LYS A 194 -9.55 14.37 5.13
N VAL A 195 -8.82 15.28 5.76
CA VAL A 195 -9.38 16.24 6.74
C VAL A 195 -10.31 17.24 6.05
N GLN A 196 -9.91 17.73 4.88
CA GLN A 196 -10.66 18.76 4.17
C GLN A 196 -11.91 18.20 3.50
N ASP A 197 -11.78 17.12 2.75
CA ASP A 197 -12.87 16.54 1.97
C ASP A 197 -13.73 15.58 2.81
N GLY A 198 -13.10 14.69 3.58
CA GLY A 198 -13.80 13.68 4.37
C GLY A 198 -14.48 14.22 5.64
N PHE A 199 -13.92 15.25 6.26
CA PHE A 199 -14.48 15.84 7.50
C PHE A 199 -14.97 17.28 7.35
N HIS A 200 -14.79 17.89 6.18
CA HIS A 200 -15.11 19.30 5.91
C HIS A 200 -14.43 20.27 6.89
N LEU A 201 -13.22 19.94 7.32
CA LEU A 201 -12.40 20.73 8.24
C LEU A 201 -11.17 21.27 7.50
N PRO A 202 -10.54 22.38 8.00
CA PRO A 202 -9.33 22.89 7.38
C PRO A 202 -8.21 21.85 7.34
N GLY A 203 -7.62 21.56 6.17
CA GLY A 203 -6.60 20.53 5.96
C GLY A 203 -5.36 20.70 6.87
N TRP A 204 -4.99 21.94 7.24
CA TRP A 204 -3.85 22.21 8.14
C TRP A 204 -4.00 21.60 9.54
N LEU A 205 -5.20 21.18 9.94
CA LEU A 205 -5.41 20.44 11.20
C LEU A 205 -4.65 19.10 11.21
N ALA A 206 -4.42 18.51 10.05
CA ALA A 206 -3.57 17.33 9.95
C ALA A 206 -2.13 17.60 10.45
N ASP A 207 -1.57 18.78 10.12
CA ASP A 207 -0.25 19.20 10.60
C ASP A 207 -0.20 19.35 12.12
N TRP A 208 -1.24 19.90 12.70
CA TRP A 208 -1.34 20.08 14.15
C TRP A 208 -1.57 18.76 14.89
N ALA A 209 -2.14 17.73 14.23
CA ALA A 209 -2.30 16.41 14.80
C ALA A 209 -0.99 15.58 14.80
N MET A 210 0.01 15.94 13.98
CA MET A 210 1.28 15.20 13.88
C MET A 210 2.05 15.02 15.19
N PRO A 211 2.25 16.06 16.03
CA PRO A 211 2.93 15.90 17.32
C PRO A 211 2.22 14.90 18.25
N TYR A 212 0.88 14.87 18.17
CA TYR A 212 0.08 13.91 18.94
C TYR A 212 0.24 12.48 18.40
N GLY A 213 0.39 12.30 17.08
CA GLY A 213 0.76 11.04 16.46
C GLY A 213 2.06 10.49 17.03
N LYS A 214 3.10 11.32 17.11
CA LYS A 214 4.39 10.94 17.69
C LYS A 214 4.29 10.64 19.19
N LEU A 215 3.59 11.48 19.94
CA LEU A 215 3.49 11.33 21.39
C LEU A 215 2.70 10.08 21.82
N PHE A 216 1.58 9.79 21.17
CA PHE A 216 0.65 8.74 21.59
C PHE A 216 0.76 7.44 20.80
N PHE A 217 1.31 7.48 19.58
CA PHE A 217 1.39 6.31 18.69
C PHE A 217 2.83 5.94 18.29
N GLY A 218 3.82 6.72 18.72
CA GLY A 218 5.23 6.37 18.64
C GLY A 218 5.89 6.58 17.29
N TYR A 219 5.24 7.26 16.31
CA TYR A 219 5.83 7.62 15.03
C TYR A 219 5.30 8.96 14.50
N SER A 220 5.99 9.55 13.54
CA SER A 220 5.60 10.82 12.92
C SER A 220 5.14 10.59 11.48
N PHE A 221 3.99 11.15 11.10
CA PHE A 221 3.54 11.15 9.71
C PHE A 221 4.55 11.82 8.75
N SER A 222 5.41 12.72 9.24
CA SER A 222 6.46 13.35 8.43
C SER A 222 7.58 12.38 8.02
N GLU A 223 7.66 11.21 8.64
CA GLU A 223 8.62 10.15 8.29
C GLU A 223 8.14 9.34 7.07
N VAL A 224 6.83 9.41 6.76
CA VAL A 224 6.21 8.66 5.67
C VAL A 224 6.38 9.42 4.36
N ARG A 225 7.54 9.24 3.75
CA ARG A 225 7.97 9.91 2.51
C ARG A 225 8.58 8.92 1.53
N PRO A 226 7.76 8.11 0.84
CA PRO A 226 8.23 7.15 -0.18
C PRO A 226 9.16 7.77 -1.22
N ILE A 227 8.91 9.00 -1.65
CA ILE A 227 9.71 9.71 -2.66
C ILE A 227 11.20 9.83 -2.28
N ASP A 228 11.52 9.91 -0.98
CA ASP A 228 12.91 10.04 -0.55
C ASP A 228 13.73 8.76 -0.80
N ARG A 229 13.08 7.61 -0.94
CA ARG A 229 13.71 6.31 -1.24
C ARG A 229 14.03 6.14 -2.71
N LEU A 230 13.43 6.94 -3.59
CA LEU A 230 13.57 6.85 -5.05
C LEU A 230 14.84 7.51 -5.58
N LYS A 231 15.44 8.42 -4.81
CA LYS A 231 16.63 9.20 -5.23
C LYS A 231 17.84 8.34 -5.55
N GLU A 232 17.97 7.20 -4.89
CA GLU A 232 19.08 6.25 -5.07
C GLU A 232 18.57 4.85 -5.50
N ASN A 233 17.28 4.73 -5.86
CA ASN A 233 16.70 3.47 -6.27
C ASN A 233 17.10 3.09 -7.69
N GLU A 234 17.56 1.86 -7.88
CA GLU A 234 17.87 1.27 -9.18
C GLU A 234 16.85 0.21 -9.62
N ILE A 235 15.99 -0.24 -8.68
CA ILE A 235 14.95 -1.24 -8.97
C ILE A 235 13.94 -0.64 -9.95
N PRO A 236 13.57 -1.36 -11.03
CA PRO A 236 12.55 -0.93 -12.00
C PRO A 236 11.20 -0.68 -11.33
N ILE A 237 10.56 0.44 -11.66
CA ILE A 237 9.23 0.79 -11.15
C ILE A 237 8.29 1.21 -12.27
N CYS A 238 7.10 0.59 -12.30
CA CYS A 238 5.97 1.02 -13.10
C CYS A 238 4.97 1.77 -12.20
N PHE A 239 4.77 3.06 -12.46
CA PHE A 239 3.77 3.88 -11.80
C PHE A 239 2.48 3.87 -12.60
N VAL A 240 1.36 3.59 -11.93
CA VAL A 240 0.02 3.58 -12.53
C VAL A 240 -0.89 4.51 -11.74
N HIS A 241 -1.68 5.36 -12.40
CA HIS A 241 -2.56 6.29 -11.71
C HIS A 241 -3.75 6.74 -12.56
N GLY A 242 -4.89 6.93 -11.92
CA GLY A 242 -6.05 7.55 -12.54
C GLY A 242 -5.98 9.09 -12.45
N THR A 243 -6.30 9.81 -13.55
CA THR A 243 -6.17 11.26 -13.56
C THR A 243 -7.27 11.97 -12.78
N SER A 244 -8.39 11.31 -12.47
CA SER A 244 -9.47 11.82 -11.63
C SER A 244 -9.35 11.45 -10.16
N ASP A 245 -8.27 10.76 -9.76
CA ASP A 245 -8.00 10.44 -8.36
C ASP A 245 -7.78 11.73 -7.55
N THR A 246 -8.75 12.04 -6.70
CA THR A 246 -8.69 13.20 -5.80
C THR A 246 -8.15 12.84 -4.42
N PHE A 247 -8.16 11.55 -4.05
CA PHE A 247 -7.71 11.07 -2.74
C PHE A 247 -6.18 11.01 -2.64
N THR A 248 -5.53 10.30 -3.58
CA THR A 248 -4.08 10.35 -3.81
C THR A 248 -3.84 10.90 -5.21
N ALA A 249 -3.91 12.23 -5.38
CA ALA A 249 -3.88 12.83 -6.70
C ALA A 249 -2.69 12.37 -7.56
N HIS A 250 -2.89 12.16 -8.86
CA HIS A 250 -1.93 11.57 -9.80
C HIS A 250 -0.56 12.27 -9.85
N TRP A 251 -0.48 13.56 -9.46
CA TRP A 251 0.80 14.28 -9.37
C TRP A 251 1.79 13.61 -8.38
N HIS A 252 1.31 12.78 -7.44
CA HIS A 252 2.18 11.97 -6.59
C HIS A 252 3.02 11.00 -7.43
N SER A 253 2.39 10.26 -8.35
CA SER A 253 3.09 9.35 -9.26
C SER A 253 4.00 10.09 -10.24
N GLU A 254 3.57 11.24 -10.76
CA GLU A 254 4.40 12.07 -11.63
C GLU A 254 5.68 12.52 -10.92
N LYS A 255 5.59 13.04 -9.69
CA LYS A 255 6.77 13.42 -8.89
C LYS A 255 7.68 12.24 -8.59
N MET A 256 7.11 11.09 -8.24
CA MET A 256 7.88 9.88 -7.96
C MET A 256 8.59 9.38 -9.22
N TYR A 257 7.90 9.40 -10.36
CA TYR A 257 8.48 9.07 -11.65
C TYR A 257 9.65 10.00 -11.99
N GLU A 258 9.54 11.30 -11.80
CA GLU A 258 10.62 12.26 -12.08
C GLU A 258 11.89 11.95 -11.26
N VAL A 259 11.72 11.64 -9.97
CA VAL A 259 12.82 11.46 -9.01
C VAL A 259 13.49 10.09 -9.12
N ASN A 260 12.75 9.04 -9.50
CA ASN A 260 13.29 7.67 -9.55
C ASN A 260 14.43 7.57 -10.57
N LYS A 261 15.59 7.01 -10.15
CA LYS A 261 16.77 6.82 -11.03
C LYS A 261 16.69 5.56 -11.86
N GLY A 262 16.16 4.47 -11.31
CA GLY A 262 16.04 3.18 -11.97
C GLY A 262 15.15 3.24 -13.21
N TYR A 263 15.09 2.13 -13.93
CA TYR A 263 14.15 2.00 -15.04
C TYR A 263 12.73 2.29 -14.56
N LYS A 264 11.97 3.08 -15.32
CA LYS A 264 10.67 3.57 -14.89
C LYS A 264 9.70 3.75 -16.05
N GLU A 265 8.43 3.47 -15.78
CA GLU A 265 7.31 3.78 -16.65
C GLU A 265 6.24 4.54 -15.86
N LEU A 266 5.46 5.38 -16.53
CA LEU A 266 4.31 6.08 -15.96
C LEU A 266 3.11 5.89 -16.90
N HIS A 267 2.04 5.31 -16.37
CA HIS A 267 0.81 5.03 -17.07
C HIS A 267 -0.35 5.76 -16.40
N LEU A 268 -0.81 6.84 -17.03
CA LEU A 268 -1.98 7.59 -16.56
C LEU A 268 -3.24 7.10 -17.29
N TYR A 269 -4.31 6.88 -16.51
CA TYR A 269 -5.63 6.48 -16.99
C TYR A 269 -6.55 7.69 -16.89
N ASP A 270 -6.91 8.24 -18.06
CA ASP A 270 -7.69 9.48 -18.14
C ASP A 270 -9.12 9.29 -17.61
N GLY A 271 -9.54 10.22 -16.74
CA GLY A 271 -10.88 10.20 -16.12
C GLY A 271 -11.13 9.10 -15.10
N VAL A 272 -10.13 8.30 -14.75
CA VAL A 272 -10.26 7.18 -13.79
C VAL A 272 -9.96 7.65 -12.37
N ASP A 273 -10.73 7.17 -11.39
CA ASP A 273 -10.62 7.51 -9.97
C ASP A 273 -9.64 6.58 -9.23
N HIS A 274 -9.55 6.74 -7.90
CA HIS A 274 -8.61 6.05 -7.01
C HIS A 274 -8.76 4.53 -7.05
N ALA A 275 -7.65 3.80 -7.31
CA ALA A 275 -7.58 2.33 -7.34
C ALA A 275 -8.50 1.65 -8.39
N GLU A 276 -8.96 2.40 -9.40
CA GLU A 276 -9.90 1.92 -10.42
C GLU A 276 -9.26 1.62 -11.78
N CYS A 277 -7.97 1.89 -11.98
CA CYS A 277 -7.30 1.68 -13.28
C CYS A 277 -7.46 0.26 -13.80
N ILE A 278 -7.27 -0.74 -12.94
CA ILE A 278 -7.38 -2.16 -13.29
C ILE A 278 -8.82 -2.60 -13.61
N VAL A 279 -9.83 -2.02 -12.92
CA VAL A 279 -11.24 -2.40 -13.13
C VAL A 279 -11.86 -1.62 -14.27
N ASN A 280 -11.37 -0.42 -14.57
CA ASN A 280 -11.80 0.40 -15.69
C ASN A 280 -11.39 -0.19 -17.05
N ASP A 281 -10.14 -0.65 -17.17
CA ASP A 281 -9.62 -1.27 -18.40
C ASP A 281 -8.64 -2.40 -18.06
N PRO A 282 -9.14 -3.59 -17.68
CA PRO A 282 -8.30 -4.71 -17.28
C PRO A 282 -7.43 -5.25 -18.41
N GLU A 283 -7.85 -5.13 -19.68
CA GLU A 283 -7.05 -5.57 -20.82
C GLU A 283 -5.84 -4.65 -21.04
N ARG A 284 -6.05 -3.34 -21.00
CA ARG A 284 -4.97 -2.36 -21.07
C ARG A 284 -4.00 -2.54 -19.90
N TYR A 285 -4.55 -2.78 -18.69
CA TYR A 285 -3.76 -3.00 -17.49
C TYR A 285 -2.89 -4.26 -17.61
N LEU A 286 -3.45 -5.37 -18.08
CA LEU A 286 -2.72 -6.61 -18.32
C LEU A 286 -1.60 -6.44 -19.36
N LYS A 287 -1.89 -5.77 -20.49
CA LYS A 287 -0.90 -5.48 -21.53
C LYS A 287 0.26 -4.60 -21.00
N MET A 288 -0.06 -3.62 -20.16
CA MET A 288 0.93 -2.78 -19.50
C MET A 288 1.83 -3.61 -18.58
N MET A 289 1.25 -4.46 -17.71
CA MET A 289 2.01 -5.35 -16.83
C MET A 289 2.95 -6.23 -17.61
N GLN A 290 2.45 -6.93 -18.65
CA GLN A 290 3.22 -7.81 -19.51
C GLN A 290 4.39 -7.07 -20.16
N ALA A 291 4.12 -5.95 -20.83
CA ALA A 291 5.14 -5.18 -21.53
C ALA A 291 6.23 -4.63 -20.59
N PHE A 292 5.85 -4.20 -19.38
CA PHE A 292 6.80 -3.73 -18.37
C PHE A 292 7.73 -4.85 -17.91
N VAL A 293 7.16 -6.00 -17.54
CA VAL A 293 7.92 -7.16 -17.06
C VAL A 293 8.85 -7.72 -18.12
N GLU A 294 8.40 -7.83 -19.38
CA GLU A 294 9.24 -8.23 -20.51
C GLU A 294 10.47 -7.33 -20.66
N LYS A 295 10.30 -6.01 -20.51
CA LYS A 295 11.42 -5.05 -20.58
C LYS A 295 12.37 -5.16 -19.39
N VAL A 296 11.86 -5.47 -18.19
CA VAL A 296 12.69 -5.70 -17.01
C VAL A 296 13.61 -6.88 -17.25
N TYR A 297 13.08 -8.02 -17.66
CA TYR A 297 13.88 -9.23 -17.83
C TYR A 297 14.74 -9.25 -19.09
N THR A 298 14.35 -8.53 -20.15
CA THR A 298 15.20 -8.42 -21.36
C THR A 298 16.39 -7.47 -21.18
N LYS A 299 16.34 -6.53 -20.24
CA LYS A 299 17.47 -5.65 -19.93
C LYS A 299 18.51 -6.30 -19.02
N GLU A 300 18.17 -7.38 -18.33
CA GLU A 300 19.09 -8.16 -17.51
C GLU A 300 19.83 -9.25 -18.31
N ALA A 301 19.38 -9.57 -19.51
CA ALA A 301 20.01 -10.52 -20.43
C ALA A 301 21.04 -9.80 -21.33
#